data_236f6db224af87001f8c91b61ae356fb
#
_entry.id   236f6db224af87001f8c91b61ae356fb
#
_cell.length_a   1.000
_cell.length_b   1.000
_cell.length_c   1.000
_cell.angle_alpha   90.00
_cell.angle_beta   90.00
_cell.angle_gamma   90.00
#
_symmetry.space_group_name_H-M   'P 1'
#
loop_
_entity.id
_entity.type
_entity.pdbx_description
1 polymer ?
#
loop_
_entity_poly.entity_id
_entity_poly.type
_entity_poly.pdbx_seq_one_letter_code
_entity_poly.pdbx_strand_id
1 'polypeptide(L)'
;MRTRAAFVIGVLLAAPVVSGFSRTLIAAQQPQPAPTPRAAAPVDLTGYWISIVTEDWRWRMVTPPKGDYASVPMTPAARKVADGWDPKRDTAAGEACRAYGAGAIMRVPGRIHITWENDTTLRVDTEAGTQTRLFRFGTAAPAGEPSWQGRSLAQWQISGGRRGAPPAGGSLKVVTTGLRAGYLRKNGVPYSANAIVTEYYNRTNEPNGDTWLVVTTVVEDPVYLNGRFVTSSHFKKAADGSAWKPTPCEAS
;
A
#
# COMPACT_ATOMS: atom_id res chain seq x y z
N MET A 1 -17.88 -114.86 -4.29
CA MET A 1 -18.91 -113.85 -3.98
C MET A 1 -18.30 -112.51 -4.23
N ARG A 2 -18.87 -111.73 -5.12
CA ARG A 2 -18.24 -110.54 -5.73
C ARG A 2 -18.80 -109.26 -5.01
N THR A 3 -17.92 -108.53 -4.41
CA THR A 3 -18.26 -107.19 -3.78
C THR A 3 -17.89 -106.09 -4.77
N ARG A 4 -18.87 -105.29 -5.11
CA ARG A 4 -18.67 -104.16 -6.02
C ARG A 4 -18.34 -102.90 -5.17
N ALA A 5 -17.24 -102.28 -5.46
CA ALA A 5 -16.88 -100.97 -4.88
C ALA A 5 -17.50 -99.87 -5.73
N ALA A 6 -18.21 -98.98 -5.13
CA ALA A 6 -18.76 -97.79 -5.75
C ALA A 6 -17.77 -96.61 -5.57
N PHE A 7 -17.38 -95.97 -6.69
CA PHE A 7 -16.59 -94.73 -6.71
C PHE A 7 -17.51 -93.55 -6.66
N VAL A 8 -17.32 -92.72 -5.64
CA VAL A 8 -18.00 -91.38 -5.54
C VAL A 8 -17.03 -90.34 -6.07
N ILE A 9 -17.39 -89.69 -7.17
CA ILE A 9 -16.66 -88.59 -7.79
C ILE A 9 -17.12 -87.32 -7.12
N GLY A 10 -16.31 -86.71 -6.31
CA GLY A 10 -16.53 -85.37 -5.71
C GLY A 10 -16.22 -84.28 -6.75
N VAL A 11 -17.21 -83.53 -7.14
CA VAL A 11 -17.06 -82.32 -7.97
C VAL A 11 -16.68 -81.13 -7.06
N LEU A 12 -15.44 -80.68 -7.17
CA LEU A 12 -15.01 -79.43 -6.54
C LEU A 12 -15.50 -78.23 -7.38
N LEU A 13 -16.47 -77.50 -6.85
CA LEU A 13 -16.89 -76.18 -7.37
C LEU A 13 -15.86 -75.14 -6.93
N ALA A 14 -15.00 -74.67 -7.84
CA ALA A 14 -14.15 -73.49 -7.63
C ALA A 14 -14.97 -72.21 -7.80
N ALA A 15 -15.21 -71.48 -6.74
CA ALA A 15 -15.80 -70.14 -6.80
C ALA A 15 -14.72 -69.11 -7.23
N PRO A 16 -14.99 -68.23 -8.23
CA PRO A 16 -14.08 -67.17 -8.57
C PRO A 16 -14.12 -66.07 -7.53
N VAL A 17 -12.97 -65.81 -6.85
CA VAL A 17 -12.79 -64.61 -6.02
C VAL A 17 -12.65 -63.38 -6.94
N VAL A 18 -13.73 -62.63 -7.11
CA VAL A 18 -13.69 -61.34 -7.78
C VAL A 18 -13.07 -60.32 -6.83
N SER A 19 -11.76 -60.08 -6.98
CA SER A 19 -11.08 -58.96 -6.30
C SER A 19 -11.58 -57.65 -6.88
N GLY A 20 -12.54 -57.05 -6.21
CA GLY A 20 -13.02 -55.71 -6.50
C GLY A 20 -11.93 -54.68 -6.22
N PHE A 21 -11.17 -54.25 -7.22
CA PHE A 21 -10.34 -53.07 -7.14
C PHE A 21 -11.28 -51.86 -7.11
N SER A 22 -11.62 -51.34 -5.90
CA SER A 22 -12.23 -50.03 -5.74
C SER A 22 -11.24 -48.97 -6.24
N ARG A 23 -11.39 -48.52 -7.48
CA ARG A 23 -10.71 -47.32 -7.97
C ARG A 23 -11.32 -46.14 -7.23
N THR A 24 -10.68 -45.68 -6.15
CA THR A 24 -10.92 -44.38 -5.56
C THR A 24 -10.62 -43.34 -6.62
N LEU A 25 -11.64 -42.79 -7.25
CA LEU A 25 -11.52 -41.61 -8.11
C LEU A 25 -11.09 -40.46 -7.20
N ILE A 26 -9.80 -40.16 -7.18
CA ILE A 26 -9.29 -38.90 -6.62
C ILE A 26 -9.84 -37.84 -7.56
N ALA A 27 -10.94 -37.20 -7.16
CA ALA A 27 -11.43 -36.01 -7.82
C ALA A 27 -10.30 -34.99 -7.78
N ALA A 28 -9.71 -34.68 -8.92
CA ALA A 28 -8.73 -33.63 -9.04
C ALA A 28 -9.39 -32.33 -8.56
N GLN A 29 -9.01 -31.86 -7.39
CA GLN A 29 -9.49 -30.60 -6.84
C GLN A 29 -9.08 -29.50 -7.82
N GLN A 30 -10.06 -28.84 -8.44
CA GLN A 30 -9.78 -27.72 -9.33
C GLN A 30 -8.99 -26.66 -8.53
N PRO A 31 -7.94 -26.07 -9.12
CA PRO A 31 -7.18 -25.02 -8.46
C PRO A 31 -8.13 -23.90 -8.04
N GLN A 32 -8.22 -23.67 -6.74
CA GLN A 32 -9.03 -22.56 -6.22
C GLN A 32 -8.40 -21.26 -6.70
N PRO A 33 -9.17 -20.31 -7.25
CA PRO A 33 -8.64 -19.02 -7.67
C PRO A 33 -7.89 -18.35 -6.50
N ALA A 34 -6.76 -17.72 -6.79
CA ALA A 34 -6.02 -16.98 -5.77
C ALA A 34 -6.94 -15.89 -5.17
N PRO A 35 -6.88 -15.65 -3.84
CA PRO A 35 -7.71 -14.63 -3.22
C PRO A 35 -7.37 -13.24 -3.79
N THR A 36 -8.38 -12.38 -3.91
CA THR A 36 -8.17 -10.98 -4.32
C THR A 36 -7.28 -10.25 -3.32
N PRO A 37 -6.57 -9.19 -3.71
CA PRO A 37 -5.77 -8.38 -2.79
C PRO A 37 -6.52 -7.90 -1.55
N ARG A 38 -7.81 -7.57 -1.69
CA ARG A 38 -8.68 -7.22 -0.58
C ARG A 38 -8.93 -8.40 0.36
N ALA A 39 -9.26 -9.58 -0.19
CA ALA A 39 -9.49 -10.79 0.60
C ALA A 39 -8.20 -11.34 1.24
N ALA A 40 -7.04 -11.08 0.63
CA ALA A 40 -5.71 -11.48 1.10
C ALA A 40 -5.07 -10.44 2.04
N ALA A 41 -5.75 -9.34 2.37
CA ALA A 41 -5.19 -8.29 3.20
C ALA A 41 -4.81 -8.81 4.59
N PRO A 42 -3.52 -8.76 5.00
CA PRO A 42 -3.08 -9.23 6.32
C PRO A 42 -3.46 -8.27 7.43
N VAL A 43 -3.86 -7.05 7.08
CA VAL A 43 -4.24 -5.97 7.99
C VAL A 43 -5.29 -5.08 7.34
N ASP A 44 -6.29 -4.67 8.10
CA ASP A 44 -7.29 -3.71 7.65
C ASP A 44 -6.81 -2.27 7.88
N LEU A 45 -6.59 -1.53 6.78
CA LEU A 45 -6.18 -0.12 6.79
C LEU A 45 -7.37 0.84 6.62
N THR A 46 -8.59 0.33 6.38
CA THR A 46 -9.75 1.17 6.04
C THR A 46 -10.20 2.08 7.18
N GLY A 47 -10.91 3.15 6.84
CA GLY A 47 -11.55 4.12 7.74
C GLY A 47 -10.83 5.46 7.80
N TYR A 48 -11.20 6.27 8.77
CA TYR A 48 -10.68 7.62 8.97
C TYR A 48 -9.49 7.62 9.92
N TRP A 49 -8.48 8.41 9.57
CA TRP A 49 -7.24 8.53 10.33
C TRP A 49 -6.88 10.01 10.48
N ILE A 50 -6.53 10.44 11.68
CA ILE A 50 -6.11 11.81 11.97
C ILE A 50 -4.61 11.89 12.17
N SER A 51 -3.96 12.83 11.49
CA SER A 51 -2.53 13.08 11.63
C SER A 51 -2.21 13.55 13.05
N ILE A 52 -1.23 12.87 13.67
CA ILE A 52 -0.63 13.29 14.94
C ILE A 52 0.82 13.70 14.62
N VAL A 53 1.08 15.01 14.70
CA VAL A 53 2.39 15.54 14.32
C VAL A 53 3.30 15.56 15.54
N THR A 54 4.13 14.53 15.65
CA THR A 54 5.14 14.35 16.71
C THR A 54 6.56 14.54 16.19
N GLU A 55 6.76 14.32 14.90
CA GLU A 55 8.05 14.44 14.22
C GLU A 55 8.01 15.59 13.21
N ASP A 56 9.13 16.24 12.99
CA ASP A 56 9.30 17.32 12.01
C ASP A 56 8.27 18.46 12.16
N TRP A 57 7.66 18.65 13.35
CA TRP A 57 6.55 19.57 13.58
C TRP A 57 6.84 20.98 13.06
N ARG A 58 8.06 21.45 13.21
CA ARG A 58 8.57 22.74 12.76
C ARG A 58 8.41 22.94 11.24
N TRP A 59 8.51 21.89 10.44
CA TRP A 59 8.40 21.92 8.97
C TRP A 59 7.07 21.39 8.43
N ARG A 60 6.17 20.97 9.33
CA ARG A 60 4.87 20.40 8.97
C ARG A 60 3.71 21.29 9.39
N MET A 61 3.78 21.88 10.60
CA MET A 61 2.70 22.70 11.16
C MET A 61 2.61 24.10 10.57
N VAL A 62 3.73 24.63 10.11
CA VAL A 62 3.82 25.91 9.41
C VAL A 62 4.64 25.77 8.16
N THR A 63 4.44 26.62 7.15
CA THR A 63 5.31 26.70 6.00
C THR A 63 6.67 27.23 6.43
N PRO A 64 7.77 26.48 6.27
CA PRO A 64 9.09 26.96 6.65
C PRO A 64 9.51 28.15 5.79
N PRO A 65 10.34 29.06 6.30
CA PRO A 65 10.88 30.13 5.47
C PRO A 65 11.75 29.58 4.33
N LYS A 66 11.86 30.36 3.26
CA LYS A 66 12.81 30.10 2.18
C LYS A 66 14.23 30.03 2.78
N GLY A 67 15.02 29.04 2.35
CA GLY A 67 16.36 28.78 2.90
C GLY A 67 16.40 27.76 4.05
N ASP A 68 15.28 27.45 4.71
CA ASP A 68 15.20 26.41 5.71
C ASP A 68 14.96 25.03 5.08
N TYR A 69 16.05 24.42 4.63
CA TYR A 69 16.04 23.12 3.95
C TYR A 69 16.72 22.03 4.78
N ALA A 70 16.89 22.24 6.08
CA ALA A 70 17.55 21.28 6.96
C ALA A 70 16.97 19.87 6.84
N SER A 71 17.83 18.87 6.96
CA SER A 71 17.48 17.43 6.88
C SER A 71 17.01 16.92 5.50
N VAL A 72 17.03 17.75 4.43
CA VAL A 72 16.78 17.28 3.07
C VAL A 72 18.12 17.17 2.34
N PRO A 73 18.49 15.98 1.80
CA PRO A 73 19.76 15.77 1.10
C PRO A 73 19.72 16.36 -0.32
N MET A 74 19.63 17.67 -0.43
CA MET A 74 19.45 18.40 -1.69
C MET A 74 20.73 18.48 -2.51
N THR A 75 20.60 18.30 -3.82
CA THR A 75 21.65 18.69 -4.77
C THR A 75 21.76 20.23 -4.88
N PRO A 76 22.86 20.79 -5.43
CA PRO A 76 22.93 22.21 -5.75
C PRO A 76 21.83 22.68 -6.70
N ALA A 77 21.41 21.82 -7.66
CA ALA A 77 20.30 22.10 -8.55
C ALA A 77 18.96 22.25 -7.81
N ALA A 78 18.68 21.35 -6.85
CA ALA A 78 17.50 21.43 -6.01
C ALA A 78 17.48 22.71 -5.17
N ARG A 79 18.63 23.09 -4.59
CA ARG A 79 18.77 24.32 -3.82
C ARG A 79 18.45 25.55 -4.66
N LYS A 80 18.97 25.62 -5.89
CA LYS A 80 18.68 26.70 -6.82
C LYS A 80 17.17 26.83 -7.11
N VAL A 81 16.47 25.70 -7.30
CA VAL A 81 15.01 25.70 -7.49
C VAL A 81 14.28 26.19 -6.24
N ALA A 82 14.65 25.68 -5.05
CA ALA A 82 14.05 26.09 -3.79
C ALA A 82 14.29 27.58 -3.47
N ASP A 83 15.48 28.08 -3.74
CA ASP A 83 15.80 29.51 -3.57
C ASP A 83 15.00 30.41 -4.53
N GLY A 84 14.58 29.88 -5.69
CA GLY A 84 13.69 30.56 -6.63
C GLY A 84 12.19 30.41 -6.34
N TRP A 85 11.82 29.67 -5.26
CA TRP A 85 10.41 29.45 -4.93
C TRP A 85 9.65 30.76 -4.66
N ASP A 86 8.44 30.82 -5.24
CA ASP A 86 7.52 31.94 -5.08
C ASP A 86 6.07 31.39 -5.11
N PRO A 87 5.38 31.36 -3.97
CA PRO A 87 4.02 30.83 -3.87
C PRO A 87 3.00 31.62 -4.69
N LYS A 88 3.22 32.92 -4.88
CA LYS A 88 2.33 33.75 -5.72
C LYS A 88 2.41 33.33 -7.18
N ARG A 89 3.60 32.97 -7.65
CA ARG A 89 3.81 32.47 -9.01
C ARG A 89 3.13 31.10 -9.20
N ASP A 90 3.27 30.19 -8.23
CA ASP A 90 2.62 28.88 -8.28
C ASP A 90 1.09 29.03 -8.27
N THR A 91 0.54 29.94 -7.44
CA THR A 91 -0.89 30.25 -7.44
C THR A 91 -1.36 30.80 -8.79
N ALA A 92 -0.66 31.77 -9.34
CA ALA A 92 -1.01 32.38 -10.63
C ALA A 92 -0.94 31.39 -11.81
N ALA A 93 -0.06 30.38 -11.71
CA ALA A 93 0.07 29.29 -12.67
C ALA A 93 -0.95 28.15 -12.48
N GLY A 94 -1.82 28.22 -11.47
CA GLY A 94 -2.74 27.12 -11.14
C GLY A 94 -2.04 25.90 -10.53
N GLU A 95 -0.83 26.08 -9.98
CA GLU A 95 0.02 24.99 -9.46
C GLU A 95 0.06 24.94 -7.92
N ALA A 96 -0.98 25.44 -7.24
CA ALA A 96 -1.08 25.43 -5.78
C ALA A 96 -0.91 24.03 -5.15
N CYS A 97 -1.20 22.96 -5.91
CA CYS A 97 -1.07 21.58 -5.45
C CYS A 97 0.35 20.99 -5.53
N ARG A 98 1.39 21.74 -5.89
CA ARG A 98 2.76 21.21 -6.03
C ARG A 98 3.31 20.59 -4.75
N ALA A 99 2.93 21.11 -3.59
CA ALA A 99 3.33 20.59 -2.28
C ALA A 99 2.37 19.51 -1.72
N TYR A 100 1.34 19.12 -2.48
CA TYR A 100 0.37 18.10 -2.11
C TYR A 100 0.49 16.83 -2.97
N GLY A 101 1.58 16.68 -3.73
CA GLY A 101 1.85 15.49 -4.50
C GLY A 101 2.30 14.30 -3.62
N ALA A 102 2.39 13.12 -4.23
CA ALA A 102 2.68 11.86 -3.52
C ALA A 102 3.95 11.92 -2.65
N GLY A 103 4.98 12.69 -3.05
CA GLY A 103 6.22 12.85 -2.27
C GLY A 103 6.07 13.64 -0.96
N ALA A 104 4.95 14.33 -0.76
CA ALA A 104 4.75 15.23 0.38
C ALA A 104 3.42 15.03 1.12
N ILE A 105 2.37 14.57 0.45
CA ILE A 105 0.99 14.63 0.95
C ILE A 105 0.80 13.97 2.32
N MET A 106 1.49 12.84 2.60
CA MET A 106 1.38 12.16 3.89
C MET A 106 2.01 12.96 5.04
N ARG A 107 2.79 13.98 4.74
CA ARG A 107 3.39 14.89 5.74
C ARG A 107 2.49 16.10 6.03
N VAL A 108 1.58 16.45 5.13
CA VAL A 108 0.65 17.56 5.33
C VAL A 108 -0.33 17.18 6.45
N PRO A 109 -0.43 17.99 7.53
CA PRO A 109 -1.35 17.70 8.61
C PRO A 109 -2.80 17.71 8.11
N GLY A 110 -3.61 16.78 8.61
CA GLY A 110 -5.00 16.62 8.22
C GLY A 110 -5.48 15.20 8.44
N ARG A 111 -6.69 14.90 8.00
CA ARG A 111 -7.23 13.55 8.02
C ARG A 111 -7.02 12.86 6.68
N ILE A 112 -6.95 11.54 6.72
CA ILE A 112 -7.04 10.70 5.53
C ILE A 112 -8.18 9.70 5.72
N HIS A 113 -8.81 9.34 4.60
CA HIS A 113 -9.85 8.32 4.53
C HIS A 113 -9.40 7.21 3.59
N ILE A 114 -9.29 6.00 4.10
CA ILE A 114 -8.85 4.83 3.35
C ILE A 114 -10.04 3.91 3.14
N THR A 115 -10.31 3.56 1.89
CA THR A 115 -11.40 2.66 1.49
C THR A 115 -10.96 1.72 0.37
N TRP A 116 -11.71 0.65 0.16
CA TRP A 116 -11.56 -0.16 -1.05
C TRP A 116 -12.44 0.41 -2.16
N GLU A 117 -11.82 0.87 -3.26
CA GLU A 117 -12.51 1.23 -4.49
C GLU A 117 -13.13 -0.02 -5.16
N ASN A 118 -12.36 -1.12 -5.15
CA ASN A 118 -12.73 -2.46 -5.60
C ASN A 118 -11.79 -3.49 -4.98
N ASP A 119 -11.89 -4.76 -5.36
CA ASP A 119 -11.09 -5.85 -4.76
C ASP A 119 -9.59 -5.78 -5.05
N THR A 120 -9.15 -4.91 -5.99
CA THR A 120 -7.76 -4.78 -6.40
C THR A 120 -7.20 -3.36 -6.27
N THR A 121 -7.99 -2.41 -5.75
CA THR A 121 -7.59 -1.01 -5.63
C THR A 121 -8.00 -0.44 -4.29
N LEU A 122 -7.02 -0.04 -3.50
CA LEU A 122 -7.22 0.74 -2.27
C LEU A 122 -7.19 2.23 -2.62
N ARG A 123 -8.17 2.98 -2.12
CA ARG A 123 -8.32 4.42 -2.29
C ARG A 123 -7.93 5.13 -1.02
N VAL A 124 -7.15 6.20 -1.14
CA VAL A 124 -6.78 7.09 -0.05
C VAL A 124 -7.16 8.51 -0.44
N ASP A 125 -8.17 9.05 0.24
CA ASP A 125 -8.54 10.46 0.14
C ASP A 125 -7.86 11.25 1.24
N THR A 126 -7.42 12.48 0.94
CA THR A 126 -6.81 13.39 1.91
C THR A 126 -7.68 14.62 2.10
N GLU A 127 -7.87 15.03 3.34
CA GLU A 127 -8.60 16.23 3.72
C GLU A 127 -7.85 17.48 3.25
N ALA A 128 -6.55 17.55 3.55
CA ALA A 128 -5.70 18.64 3.09
C ALA A 128 -5.41 18.51 1.60
N GLY A 129 -5.69 19.58 0.86
CA GLY A 129 -5.52 19.64 -0.59
C GLY A 129 -6.57 18.87 -1.39
N THR A 130 -7.52 18.18 -0.74
CA THR A 130 -8.60 17.40 -1.40
C THR A 130 -8.05 16.49 -2.49
N GLN A 131 -7.05 15.65 -2.14
CA GLN A 131 -6.40 14.76 -3.08
C GLN A 131 -6.94 13.33 -2.94
N THR A 132 -6.94 12.59 -4.06
CA THR A 132 -7.25 11.16 -4.09
C THR A 132 -6.06 10.39 -4.65
N ARG A 133 -5.68 9.30 -4.00
CA ARG A 133 -4.64 8.37 -4.43
C ARG A 133 -5.25 6.98 -4.60
N LEU A 134 -4.91 6.31 -5.69
CA LEU A 134 -5.37 4.95 -5.99
C LEU A 134 -4.18 4.00 -5.97
N PHE A 135 -4.14 3.10 -5.00
CA PHE A 135 -3.11 2.08 -4.84
C PHE A 135 -3.59 0.79 -5.49
N ARG A 136 -3.07 0.50 -6.68
CA ARG A 136 -3.49 -0.64 -7.48
C ARG A 136 -2.58 -1.84 -7.23
N PHE A 137 -3.18 -2.97 -6.92
CA PHE A 137 -2.48 -4.24 -6.81
C PHE A 137 -2.38 -4.89 -8.19
N GLY A 138 -1.17 -5.34 -8.53
CA GLY A 138 -0.91 -5.93 -9.84
C GLY A 138 0.57 -6.18 -10.06
N THR A 139 0.95 -6.51 -11.29
CA THR A 139 2.33 -6.80 -11.67
C THR A 139 3.08 -5.60 -12.23
N ALA A 140 2.37 -4.55 -12.62
CA ALA A 140 2.95 -3.33 -13.16
C ALA A 140 2.11 -2.10 -12.75
N ALA A 141 2.77 -0.95 -12.66
CA ALA A 141 2.08 0.32 -12.48
C ALA A 141 1.19 0.60 -13.70
N PRO A 142 -0.02 1.16 -13.50
CA PRO A 142 -0.91 1.48 -14.60
C PRO A 142 -0.27 2.51 -15.54
N ALA A 143 -0.61 2.46 -16.83
CA ALA A 143 -0.26 3.50 -17.78
C ALA A 143 -1.07 4.78 -17.50
N GLY A 144 -0.58 5.93 -17.95
CA GLY A 144 -1.28 7.22 -17.83
C GLY A 144 -0.34 8.41 -17.83
N GLU A 145 -0.91 9.59 -17.95
CA GLU A 145 -0.18 10.86 -17.90
C GLU A 145 0.39 11.13 -16.51
N PRO A 146 1.51 11.85 -16.40
CA PRO A 146 2.06 12.29 -15.12
C PRO A 146 1.07 13.16 -14.35
N SER A 147 0.97 12.91 -13.03
CA SER A 147 0.11 13.68 -12.14
C SER A 147 0.80 13.98 -10.80
N TRP A 148 0.22 14.85 -9.96
CA TRP A 148 0.75 15.10 -8.62
C TRP A 148 0.78 13.82 -7.76
N GLN A 149 -0.22 12.94 -7.93
CA GLN A 149 -0.33 11.69 -7.17
C GLN A 149 0.36 10.51 -7.87
N GLY A 150 0.80 10.70 -9.12
CA GLY A 150 1.47 9.66 -9.89
C GLY A 150 0.63 8.41 -10.11
N ARG A 151 1.31 7.30 -10.31
CA ARG A 151 0.73 5.97 -10.49
C ARG A 151 1.33 5.02 -9.48
N SER A 152 0.48 4.47 -8.63
CA SER A 152 0.90 3.67 -7.48
C SER A 152 0.64 2.19 -7.70
N LEU A 153 1.69 1.39 -7.51
CA LEU A 153 1.63 -0.07 -7.45
C LEU A 153 1.71 -0.50 -6.00
N ALA A 154 0.74 -1.27 -5.54
CA ALA A 154 0.61 -1.73 -4.18
C ALA A 154 0.93 -3.22 -4.04
N GLN A 155 1.52 -3.61 -2.93
CA GLN A 155 1.82 -4.99 -2.59
C GLN A 155 1.73 -5.20 -1.08
N TRP A 156 1.04 -6.25 -0.65
CA TRP A 156 1.09 -6.69 0.73
C TRP A 156 2.45 -7.30 1.06
N GLN A 157 3.03 -6.88 2.16
CA GLN A 157 4.18 -7.52 2.79
C GLN A 157 3.68 -8.31 3.99
N ILE A 158 3.73 -9.61 3.91
CA ILE A 158 3.23 -10.50 4.96
C ILE A 158 4.36 -10.76 5.94
N SER A 159 4.10 -10.51 7.23
CA SER A 159 5.04 -10.76 8.32
C SER A 159 4.62 -11.99 9.10
N GLY A 160 5.56 -12.91 9.34
CA GLY A 160 5.35 -14.08 10.16
C GLY A 160 4.24 -15.00 9.64
N GLY A 161 4.37 -16.24 9.88
CA GLY A 161 3.41 -17.26 9.49
C GLY A 161 4.16 -18.57 9.24
N ARG A 162 3.75 -19.62 9.91
CA ARG A 162 4.16 -20.97 9.49
C ARG A 162 3.45 -21.30 8.20
N ARG A 163 4.08 -22.05 7.33
CA ARG A 163 3.46 -22.56 6.09
C ARG A 163 2.10 -23.20 6.42
N GLY A 164 1.01 -22.67 5.86
CA GLY A 164 -0.36 -23.15 6.10
C GLY A 164 -1.10 -22.50 7.27
N ALA A 165 -0.49 -21.54 8.01
CA ALA A 165 -1.17 -20.75 9.02
C ALA A 165 -1.54 -19.35 8.48
N PRO A 166 -2.60 -18.70 9.02
CA PRO A 166 -2.90 -17.30 8.70
C PRO A 166 -1.69 -16.40 8.97
N PRO A 167 -1.52 -15.31 8.19
CA PRO A 167 -0.48 -14.32 8.45
C PRO A 167 -0.57 -13.78 9.89
N ALA A 168 0.56 -13.66 10.58
CA ALA A 168 0.60 -13.06 11.91
C ALA A 168 0.44 -11.52 11.87
N GLY A 169 0.47 -10.94 10.66
CA GLY A 169 0.35 -9.52 10.39
C GLY A 169 1.00 -9.16 9.06
N GLY A 170 1.14 -7.87 8.80
CA GLY A 170 1.78 -7.38 7.59
C GLY A 170 1.67 -5.88 7.45
N SER A 171 2.23 -5.38 6.35
CA SER A 171 2.18 -3.98 5.95
C SER A 171 1.84 -3.86 4.47
N LEU A 172 1.45 -2.65 4.07
CA LEU A 172 1.27 -2.34 2.67
C LEU A 172 2.51 -1.58 2.18
N LYS A 173 3.16 -2.09 1.14
CA LYS A 173 4.18 -1.35 0.38
C LYS A 173 3.53 -0.75 -0.86
N VAL A 174 3.79 0.52 -1.11
CA VAL A 174 3.31 1.26 -2.29
C VAL A 174 4.50 1.91 -2.98
N VAL A 175 4.64 1.69 -4.28
CA VAL A 175 5.65 2.35 -5.11
C VAL A 175 4.93 3.23 -6.12
N THR A 176 5.23 4.54 -6.09
CA THR A 176 4.61 5.55 -6.94
C THR A 176 5.65 6.13 -7.90
N THR A 177 5.29 6.14 -9.18
CA THR A 177 6.07 6.72 -10.29
C THR A 177 5.17 7.58 -11.18
N GLY A 178 5.69 8.16 -12.25
CA GLY A 178 4.91 8.99 -13.18
C GLY A 178 4.38 10.25 -12.51
N LEU A 179 5.22 10.88 -11.73
CA LEU A 179 4.92 12.12 -11.02
C LEU A 179 5.07 13.34 -11.94
N ARG A 180 4.28 14.38 -11.69
CA ARG A 180 4.66 15.76 -12.06
C ARG A 180 5.68 16.26 -11.04
N ALA A 181 6.64 17.08 -11.48
CA ALA A 181 7.60 17.71 -10.57
C ALA A 181 6.88 18.61 -9.55
N GLY A 182 7.18 18.41 -8.27
CA GLY A 182 6.50 19.08 -7.18
C GLY A 182 7.45 19.44 -6.03
N TYR A 183 6.89 19.60 -4.83
CA TYR A 183 7.65 19.95 -3.64
C TYR A 183 7.53 18.88 -2.55
N LEU A 184 8.64 18.59 -1.87
CA LEU A 184 8.71 17.75 -0.66
C LEU A 184 8.32 18.52 0.61
N ARG A 185 8.42 19.84 0.55
CA ARG A 185 8.02 20.78 1.62
C ARG A 185 7.36 22.00 1.00
N LYS A 186 6.48 22.62 1.73
CA LYS A 186 5.71 23.80 1.29
C LYS A 186 6.58 25.02 0.95
N ASN A 187 7.84 25.05 1.35
CA ASN A 187 8.79 26.13 1.04
C ASN A 187 9.61 25.89 -0.24
N GLY A 188 9.08 25.11 -1.19
CA GLY A 188 9.66 24.95 -2.51
C GLY A 188 10.79 23.94 -2.64
N VAL A 189 11.07 23.12 -1.62
CA VAL A 189 12.03 22.01 -1.72
C VAL A 189 11.57 21.02 -2.78
N PRO A 190 12.23 20.91 -3.95
CA PRO A 190 11.67 20.21 -5.10
C PRO A 190 11.86 18.69 -5.07
N TYR A 191 10.99 17.99 -5.78
CA TYR A 191 11.27 16.70 -6.41
C TYR A 191 10.97 16.79 -7.92
N SER A 192 11.70 15.99 -8.71
CA SER A 192 11.55 15.95 -10.16
C SER A 192 10.47 14.96 -10.62
N ALA A 193 10.13 14.97 -11.90
CA ALA A 193 9.26 13.97 -12.51
C ALA A 193 9.87 12.55 -12.51
N ASN A 194 11.19 12.43 -12.30
CA ASN A 194 11.92 11.16 -12.22
C ASN A 194 11.94 10.59 -10.81
N ALA A 195 11.33 11.28 -9.84
CA ALA A 195 11.27 10.81 -8.47
C ALA A 195 10.47 9.51 -8.36
N ILE A 196 10.93 8.64 -7.46
CA ILE A 196 10.24 7.41 -7.05
C ILE A 196 9.89 7.58 -5.58
N VAL A 197 8.61 7.40 -5.25
CA VAL A 197 8.12 7.43 -3.87
C VAL A 197 7.76 6.03 -3.44
N THR A 198 8.44 5.52 -2.42
CA THR A 198 8.10 4.24 -1.79
C THR A 198 7.53 4.49 -0.41
N GLU A 199 6.36 3.95 -0.13
CA GLU A 199 5.68 4.11 1.14
C GLU A 199 5.38 2.77 1.78
N TYR A 200 5.48 2.71 3.10
CA TYR A 200 5.16 1.55 3.92
C TYR A 200 4.09 1.95 4.93
N TYR A 201 2.92 1.33 4.84
CA TYR A 201 1.79 1.56 5.72
C TYR A 201 1.75 0.46 6.76
N ASN A 202 2.05 0.80 8.01
CA ASN A 202 2.10 -0.12 9.14
C ASN A 202 1.02 0.27 10.15
N ARG A 203 0.10 -0.66 10.46
CA ARG A 203 -0.91 -0.47 11.48
C ARG A 203 -0.52 -1.24 12.74
N THR A 204 -0.64 -0.57 13.89
CA THR A 204 -0.47 -1.18 15.22
C THR A 204 -1.70 -0.92 16.08
N ASN A 205 -1.97 -1.86 16.99
CA ASN A 205 -2.98 -1.69 18.03
C ASN A 205 -2.26 -1.62 19.38
N GLU A 206 -2.53 -0.58 20.15
CA GLU A 206 -1.89 -0.35 21.43
C GLU A 206 -2.71 -0.94 22.59
N PRO A 207 -2.09 -1.28 23.73
CA PRO A 207 -2.80 -1.84 24.88
C PRO A 207 -3.90 -0.95 25.46
N ASN A 208 -3.81 0.37 25.25
CA ASN A 208 -4.84 1.35 25.68
C ASN A 208 -6.05 1.42 24.74
N GLY A 209 -6.11 0.56 23.70
CA GLY A 209 -7.18 0.53 22.71
C GLY A 209 -6.98 1.45 21.53
N ASP A 210 -5.93 2.27 21.51
CA ASP A 210 -5.59 3.11 20.37
C ASP A 210 -5.12 2.27 19.18
N THR A 211 -5.52 2.69 18.00
CA THR A 211 -5.00 2.12 16.75
C THR A 211 -4.25 3.19 16.00
N TRP A 212 -3.02 2.88 15.64
CA TRP A 212 -2.13 3.77 14.92
C TRP A 212 -1.83 3.26 13.52
N LEU A 213 -1.63 4.20 12.60
CA LEU A 213 -1.09 3.98 11.27
C LEU A 213 0.18 4.82 11.13
N VAL A 214 1.30 4.16 10.91
CA VAL A 214 2.59 4.79 10.65
C VAL A 214 2.90 4.63 9.18
N VAL A 215 3.08 5.75 8.48
CA VAL A 215 3.45 5.77 7.06
C VAL A 215 4.89 6.23 6.94
N THR A 216 5.79 5.31 6.60
CA THR A 216 7.18 5.64 6.26
C THR A 216 7.25 5.91 4.77
N THR A 217 7.65 7.12 4.40
CA THR A 217 7.83 7.56 3.02
C THR A 217 9.30 7.70 2.70
N VAL A 218 9.74 7.05 1.62
CA VAL A 218 11.09 7.14 1.06
C VAL A 218 10.99 7.78 -0.32
N VAL A 219 11.64 8.92 -0.50
CA VAL A 219 11.73 9.58 -1.82
C VAL A 219 13.15 9.44 -2.34
N GLU A 220 13.27 8.89 -3.55
CA GLU A 220 14.51 8.80 -4.32
C GLU A 220 14.34 9.66 -5.58
N ASP A 221 15.26 10.59 -5.80
CA ASP A 221 15.20 11.49 -6.95
C ASP A 221 16.61 11.72 -7.50
N PRO A 222 16.93 11.20 -8.70
CA PRO A 222 18.27 11.30 -9.27
C PRO A 222 18.66 12.73 -9.67
N VAL A 223 17.70 13.66 -9.73
CA VAL A 223 17.92 15.05 -10.15
C VAL A 223 18.15 15.96 -8.95
N TYR A 224 17.33 15.83 -7.91
CA TYR A 224 17.28 16.81 -6.83
C TYR A 224 17.75 16.30 -5.48
N LEU A 225 17.96 14.99 -5.32
CA LEU A 225 18.42 14.42 -4.05
C LEU A 225 19.77 13.70 -4.21
N ASN A 226 20.71 13.97 -3.29
CA ASN A 226 21.99 13.25 -3.18
C ASN A 226 21.86 11.90 -2.44
N GLY A 227 20.69 11.60 -1.90
CA GLY A 227 20.38 10.39 -1.16
C GLY A 227 18.89 10.29 -0.90
N ARG A 228 18.47 9.23 -0.21
CA ARG A 228 17.07 9.02 0.13
C ARG A 228 16.58 10.07 1.13
N PHE A 229 15.46 10.70 0.83
CA PHE A 229 14.73 11.49 1.81
C PHE A 229 13.69 10.59 2.47
N VAL A 230 13.90 10.27 3.75
CA VAL A 230 13.05 9.36 4.51
C VAL A 230 12.31 10.13 5.57
N THR A 231 11.01 9.93 5.64
CA THR A 231 10.14 10.57 6.63
C THR A 231 9.14 9.57 7.20
N SER A 232 8.65 9.83 8.39
CA SER A 232 7.58 9.07 9.02
C SER A 232 6.41 10.00 9.32
N SER A 233 5.19 9.52 9.13
CA SER A 233 3.96 10.27 9.45
C SER A 233 3.04 9.37 10.25
N HIS A 234 2.57 9.87 11.38
CA HIS A 234 1.78 9.13 12.33
C HIS A 234 0.32 9.57 12.27
N PHE A 235 -0.57 8.58 12.27
CA PHE A 235 -2.00 8.81 12.28
C PHE A 235 -2.65 7.94 13.36
N LYS A 236 -3.63 8.51 14.04
CA LYS A 236 -4.48 7.78 14.98
C LYS A 236 -5.82 7.50 14.33
N LYS A 237 -6.38 6.31 14.56
CA LYS A 237 -7.70 5.94 14.06
C LYS A 237 -8.74 6.89 14.64
N ALA A 238 -9.57 7.48 13.77
CA ALA A 238 -10.76 8.22 14.18
C ALA A 238 -11.96 7.27 14.24
N ALA A 239 -12.93 7.59 15.10
CA ALA A 239 -14.13 6.77 15.28
C ALA A 239 -14.97 6.74 13.99
N ASP A 240 -15.11 7.90 13.34
CA ASP A 240 -15.91 8.08 12.13
C ASP A 240 -15.42 9.28 11.30
N GLY A 241 -16.19 9.64 10.27
CA GLY A 241 -15.94 10.77 9.38
C GLY A 241 -16.62 12.09 9.79
N SER A 242 -17.20 12.21 10.97
CA SER A 242 -17.98 13.41 11.37
C SER A 242 -17.16 14.70 11.35
N ALA A 243 -15.85 14.60 11.61
CA ALA A 243 -14.92 15.72 11.58
C ALA A 243 -14.21 15.91 10.22
N TRP A 244 -14.60 15.18 9.16
CA TRP A 244 -14.03 15.30 7.83
C TRP A 244 -14.36 16.66 7.20
N LYS A 245 -13.34 17.46 6.91
CA LYS A 245 -13.49 18.82 6.36
C LYS A 245 -12.41 19.08 5.30
N PRO A 246 -12.63 18.68 4.05
CA PRO A 246 -11.66 18.89 2.97
C PRO A 246 -11.34 20.36 2.76
N THR A 247 -10.07 20.67 2.52
CA THR A 247 -9.59 22.01 2.20
C THR A 247 -8.86 22.00 0.85
N PRO A 248 -8.92 23.09 0.08
CA PRO A 248 -8.20 23.17 -1.18
C PRO A 248 -6.67 23.17 -0.98
N CYS A 249 -5.93 23.00 -2.08
CA CYS A 249 -4.49 23.23 -2.06
C CYS A 249 -4.18 24.72 -1.89
N GLU A 250 -3.14 25.01 -1.12
CA GLU A 250 -2.60 26.34 -0.93
C GLU A 250 -1.11 26.34 -1.26
N ALA A 251 -0.67 27.26 -2.10
CA ALA A 251 0.73 27.45 -2.50
C ALA A 251 1.52 28.27 -1.44
N SER A 252 1.37 27.96 -0.16
CA SER A 252 1.94 28.73 0.94
C SER A 252 2.96 27.95 1.74
#